data_be62c4522bb74fb6242ed0160ae8dbe6
#
_entry.id   be62c4522bb74fb6242ed0160ae8dbe6
#
_cell.length_a   1.000
_cell.length_b   1.000
_cell.length_c   1.000
_cell.angle_alpha   90.00
_cell.angle_beta   90.00
_cell.angle_gamma   90.00
#
_symmetry.space_group_name_H-M   'P 1'
#
loop_
_entity.id
_entity.type
_entity.pdbx_description
1 polymer ?
#
loop_
_entity_poly.entity_id
_entity_poly.type
_entity_poly.pdbx_seq_one_letter_code
_entity_poly.pdbx_strand_id
1 'polypeptide(L)'
;MNAQKSRVACMSNKFKNIREIGEDTYQVMLKDRFYRCDTCLQEAFFTLDNAKYWYLVFIYDFMYKCMNLNRFHFIEGDTDSSYWAIAGDPNLPNTQAFQAIVTDKQFYDKNIFKFAPFDFFCFDEKFKPKLKNKAEEKAHEKKLLGLAIEKQGDNMVALCPKCYTSFNGSIDGSDFKKIAQKMKGVSLRQNKQLTPKKYLDIINDKVIFDGQNINLQLKNGSMTRLTIGKTALTGAHTKAVCCENGCCMPFI
;
A
#
# COMPACT_ATOMS: atom_id res chain seq x y z
N MET A 1 12.38 -9.20 20.81
CA MET A 1 10.98 -9.14 21.31
C MET A 1 10.91 -8.13 22.43
N ASN A 2 9.77 -7.48 22.67
CA ASN A 2 9.55 -6.70 23.89
C ASN A 2 9.22 -7.60 25.08
N ALA A 3 9.20 -7.05 26.32
CA ALA A 3 9.02 -7.81 27.55
C ALA A 3 7.75 -8.67 27.55
N GLN A 4 6.63 -8.15 27.07
CA GLN A 4 5.36 -8.91 27.04
C GLN A 4 5.41 -10.14 26.12
N LYS A 5 5.95 -9.98 24.91
CA LYS A 5 6.11 -11.08 23.95
C LYS A 5 7.15 -12.10 24.41
N SER A 6 8.22 -11.63 25.09
CA SER A 6 9.26 -12.53 25.61
C SER A 6 8.73 -13.40 26.75
N ARG A 7 7.88 -12.88 27.64
CA ARG A 7 7.22 -13.68 28.69
C ARG A 7 6.40 -14.81 28.10
N VAL A 8 5.57 -14.54 27.08
CA VAL A 8 4.78 -15.57 26.39
C VAL A 8 5.67 -16.63 25.75
N ALA A 9 6.77 -16.23 25.13
CA ALA A 9 7.72 -17.16 24.52
C ALA A 9 8.47 -18.01 25.56
N CYS A 10 8.79 -17.45 26.73
CA CYS A 10 9.42 -18.17 27.83
C CYS A 10 8.50 -19.24 28.46
N MET A 11 7.18 -19.02 28.42
CA MET A 11 6.19 -20.00 28.91
C MET A 11 5.98 -21.18 27.95
N SER A 12 6.57 -21.11 26.75
CA SER A 12 6.48 -22.19 25.77
C SER A 12 7.32 -23.41 26.20
N ASN A 13 6.81 -24.63 25.98
CA ASN A 13 7.56 -25.87 26.15
C ASN A 13 8.81 -25.99 25.26
N LYS A 14 8.99 -25.05 24.34
CA LYS A 14 10.16 -24.90 23.44
C LYS A 14 11.20 -23.95 23.96
N PHE A 15 10.96 -23.28 25.07
CA PHE A 15 11.92 -22.32 25.62
C PHE A 15 13.27 -22.97 25.90
N LYS A 16 14.33 -22.30 25.49
CA LYS A 16 15.72 -22.74 25.71
C LYS A 16 16.51 -21.73 26.55
N ASN A 17 16.43 -20.46 26.17
CA ASN A 17 17.17 -19.40 26.87
C ASN A 17 16.58 -18.02 26.54
N ILE A 18 16.84 -17.03 27.42
CA ILE A 18 16.52 -15.62 27.24
C ILE A 18 17.72 -14.75 27.56
N ARG A 19 17.90 -13.69 26.79
CA ARG A 19 18.92 -12.66 27.01
C ARG A 19 18.33 -11.29 26.72
N GLU A 20 18.57 -10.34 27.60
CA GLU A 20 18.31 -8.92 27.34
C GLU A 20 19.42 -8.34 26.45
N ILE A 21 19.05 -7.63 25.39
CA ILE A 21 19.96 -7.06 24.40
C ILE A 21 19.79 -5.53 24.25
N GLY A 22 18.95 -4.94 25.05
CA GLY A 22 18.67 -3.51 25.12
C GLY A 22 17.39 -3.23 25.87
N GLU A 23 17.11 -1.97 26.15
CA GLU A 23 15.91 -1.54 26.86
C GLU A 23 14.64 -2.12 26.24
N ASP A 24 13.83 -2.82 27.06
CA ASP A 24 12.64 -3.59 26.65
C ASP A 24 12.84 -4.45 25.39
N THR A 25 14.07 -4.95 25.16
CA THR A 25 14.40 -5.75 23.99
C THR A 25 15.10 -7.04 24.38
N TYR A 26 14.44 -8.16 24.11
CA TYR A 26 14.88 -9.50 24.56
C TYR A 26 15.12 -10.43 23.35
N GLN A 27 16.20 -11.18 23.40
CA GLN A 27 16.42 -12.36 22.57
C GLN A 27 15.87 -13.57 23.29
N VAL A 28 14.88 -14.24 22.74
CA VAL A 28 14.37 -15.52 23.26
C VAL A 28 14.78 -16.62 22.31
N MET A 29 15.48 -17.61 22.83
CA MET A 29 15.91 -18.79 22.09
C MET A 29 14.93 -19.91 22.35
N LEU A 30 14.40 -20.49 21.29
CA LEU A 30 13.49 -21.63 21.32
C LEU A 30 14.19 -22.85 20.71
N LYS A 31 13.75 -24.07 21.08
CA LYS A 31 14.18 -25.30 20.41
C LYS A 31 13.82 -25.26 18.94
N ASP A 32 14.72 -25.75 18.09
CA ASP A 32 14.52 -25.78 16.65
C ASP A 32 13.23 -26.55 16.28
N ARG A 33 12.48 -26.00 15.37
CA ARG A 33 11.48 -26.74 14.59
C ARG A 33 12.08 -26.98 13.22
N PHE A 34 12.15 -28.23 12.83
CA PHE A 34 12.29 -28.51 11.42
C PHE A 34 11.02 -28.00 10.72
N TYR A 35 11.17 -26.96 9.93
CA TYR A 35 10.11 -26.46 9.06
C TYR A 35 10.46 -26.89 7.64
N ARG A 36 9.71 -27.84 7.12
CA ARG A 36 9.76 -28.20 5.72
C ARG A 36 8.75 -27.31 4.98
N CYS A 37 9.22 -26.52 4.06
CA CYS A 37 8.36 -25.76 3.16
C CYS A 37 8.10 -26.64 1.93
N ASP A 38 6.88 -27.17 1.84
CA ASP A 38 6.45 -27.99 0.70
C ASP A 38 5.71 -27.15 -0.36
N THR A 39 5.67 -25.83 -0.19
CA THR A 39 5.06 -24.92 -1.18
C THR A 39 5.95 -24.81 -2.40
N CYS A 40 5.36 -25.08 -3.55
CA CYS A 40 6.03 -24.98 -4.83
C CYS A 40 6.38 -23.52 -5.15
N LEU A 41 7.63 -23.21 -5.48
CA LEU A 41 8.06 -21.86 -5.83
C LEU A 41 7.31 -21.34 -7.07
N GLN A 42 6.97 -22.22 -7.99
CA GLN A 42 6.19 -21.92 -9.19
C GLN A 42 4.80 -21.39 -8.85
N GLU A 43 4.12 -21.94 -7.84
CA GLU A 43 2.80 -21.44 -7.40
C GLU A 43 2.89 -19.99 -6.91
N ALA A 44 3.92 -19.67 -6.12
CA ALA A 44 4.14 -18.32 -5.63
C ALA A 44 4.42 -17.34 -6.80
N PHE A 45 5.22 -17.76 -7.77
CA PHE A 45 5.52 -16.98 -8.95
C PHE A 45 4.28 -16.73 -9.81
N PHE A 46 3.54 -17.79 -10.16
CA PHE A 46 2.32 -17.65 -10.97
C PHE A 46 1.22 -16.88 -10.27
N THR A 47 1.10 -16.97 -8.95
CA THR A 47 0.15 -16.17 -8.18
C THR A 47 0.44 -14.67 -8.33
N LEU A 48 1.72 -14.29 -8.24
CA LEU A 48 2.13 -12.89 -8.40
C LEU A 48 1.93 -12.38 -9.83
N ASP A 49 2.27 -13.20 -10.83
CA ASP A 49 2.10 -12.84 -12.24
C ASP A 49 0.62 -12.74 -12.63
N ASN A 50 -0.22 -13.63 -12.14
CA ASN A 50 -1.67 -13.53 -12.36
C ASN A 50 -2.27 -12.28 -11.70
N ALA A 51 -1.80 -11.88 -10.52
CA ALA A 51 -2.23 -10.64 -9.89
C ALA A 51 -1.87 -9.41 -10.73
N LYS A 52 -0.65 -9.37 -11.27
CA LYS A 52 -0.21 -8.30 -12.18
C LYS A 52 -1.00 -8.29 -13.48
N TYR A 53 -1.21 -9.46 -14.08
CA TYR A 53 -1.99 -9.59 -15.30
C TYR A 53 -3.41 -9.07 -15.10
N TRP A 54 -4.08 -9.48 -14.01
CA TRP A 54 -5.42 -9.04 -13.70
C TRP A 54 -5.52 -7.54 -13.46
N TYR A 55 -4.52 -6.97 -12.82
CA TYR A 55 -4.39 -5.53 -12.63
C TYR A 55 -4.26 -4.78 -13.96
N LEU A 56 -3.45 -5.28 -14.89
CA LEU A 56 -3.31 -4.70 -16.23
C LEU A 56 -4.59 -4.83 -17.06
N VAL A 57 -5.28 -5.97 -16.98
CA VAL A 57 -6.61 -6.16 -17.62
C VAL A 57 -7.61 -5.14 -17.08
N PHE A 58 -7.62 -4.87 -15.77
CA PHE A 58 -8.47 -3.84 -15.22
C PHE A 58 -8.17 -2.45 -15.82
N ILE A 59 -6.92 -2.08 -15.98
CA ILE A 59 -6.54 -0.78 -16.55
C ILE A 59 -6.87 -0.70 -18.04
N TYR A 60 -6.33 -1.63 -18.84
CA TYR A 60 -6.37 -1.54 -20.30
C TYR A 60 -7.68 -2.01 -20.90
N ASP A 61 -8.27 -3.09 -20.37
CA ASP A 61 -9.48 -3.69 -20.93
C ASP A 61 -10.77 -3.18 -20.29
N PHE A 62 -10.68 -2.50 -19.15
CA PHE A 62 -11.85 -1.94 -18.50
C PHE A 62 -11.77 -0.41 -18.39
N MET A 63 -10.82 0.15 -17.60
CA MET A 63 -10.77 1.59 -17.36
C MET A 63 -10.65 2.40 -18.64
N TYR A 64 -9.72 2.05 -19.51
CA TYR A 64 -9.50 2.78 -20.77
C TYR A 64 -10.66 2.71 -21.74
N LYS A 65 -11.56 1.73 -21.60
CA LYS A 65 -12.72 1.58 -22.48
C LYS A 65 -13.94 2.39 -22.02
N CYS A 66 -14.04 2.70 -20.73
CA CYS A 66 -15.26 3.30 -20.20
C CYS A 66 -15.05 4.54 -19.32
N MET A 67 -13.83 5.01 -19.17
CA MET A 67 -13.54 6.17 -18.33
C MET A 67 -12.91 7.31 -19.15
N ASN A 68 -13.14 8.54 -18.73
CA ASN A 68 -12.52 9.72 -19.32
C ASN A 68 -11.07 9.86 -18.86
N LEU A 69 -10.12 9.50 -19.73
CA LEU A 69 -8.69 9.51 -19.44
C LEU A 69 -8.14 10.90 -19.10
N ASN A 70 -8.81 11.98 -19.53
CA ASN A 70 -8.41 13.36 -19.23
C ASN A 70 -8.81 13.78 -17.80
N ARG A 71 -9.62 12.97 -17.12
CA ARG A 71 -10.14 13.26 -15.79
C ARG A 71 -9.59 12.34 -14.70
N PHE A 72 -8.64 11.49 -15.03
CA PHE A 72 -7.90 10.74 -14.03
C PHE A 72 -6.42 10.62 -14.37
N HIS A 73 -5.59 10.61 -13.35
CA HIS A 73 -4.15 10.56 -13.47
C HIS A 73 -3.57 9.47 -12.57
N PHE A 74 -2.70 8.64 -13.13
CA PHE A 74 -1.94 7.66 -12.35
C PHE A 74 -0.85 8.37 -11.56
N ILE A 75 -0.82 8.21 -10.25
CA ILE A 75 0.16 8.83 -9.36
C ILE A 75 1.33 7.90 -9.11
N GLU A 76 1.05 6.70 -8.60
CA GLU A 76 2.06 5.69 -8.34
C GLU A 76 1.45 4.29 -8.33
N GLY A 77 2.31 3.27 -8.43
CA GLY A 77 1.92 1.87 -8.29
C GLY A 77 3.02 1.03 -7.65
N ASP A 78 2.59 -0.03 -6.97
CA ASP A 78 3.48 -1.00 -6.35
C ASP A 78 2.92 -2.40 -6.54
N THR A 79 3.43 -3.09 -7.55
CA THR A 79 3.14 -4.49 -7.90
C THR A 79 1.66 -4.76 -8.21
N ASP A 80 0.79 -4.72 -7.22
CA ASP A 80 -0.64 -5.04 -7.24
C ASP A 80 -1.53 -3.90 -6.73
N SER A 81 -0.95 -2.77 -6.39
CA SER A 81 -1.67 -1.59 -5.92
C SER A 81 -1.35 -0.35 -6.75
N SER A 82 -2.31 0.56 -6.85
CA SER A 82 -2.16 1.83 -7.56
C SER A 82 -2.90 2.95 -6.87
N TYR A 83 -2.38 4.16 -7.05
CA TYR A 83 -3.01 5.40 -6.64
C TYR A 83 -3.35 6.24 -7.86
N TRP A 84 -4.58 6.72 -7.86
CA TRP A 84 -5.15 7.50 -8.96
C TRP A 84 -5.71 8.81 -8.40
N ALA A 85 -5.37 9.92 -9.04
CA ALA A 85 -6.09 11.19 -8.87
C ALA A 85 -7.27 11.21 -9.83
N ILE A 86 -8.46 11.39 -9.31
CA ILE A 86 -9.71 11.39 -10.06
C ILE A 86 -10.35 12.77 -9.93
N ALA A 87 -10.60 13.44 -11.04
CA ALA A 87 -11.36 14.68 -11.07
C ALA A 87 -12.86 14.38 -10.91
N GLY A 88 -13.26 14.17 -9.65
CA GLY A 88 -14.62 13.85 -9.26
C GLY A 88 -15.60 15.02 -9.39
N ASP A 89 -16.83 14.81 -8.95
CA ASP A 89 -17.81 15.87 -8.75
C ASP A 89 -17.55 16.51 -7.38
N PRO A 90 -17.28 17.84 -7.32
CA PRO A 90 -17.00 18.52 -6.05
C PRO A 90 -18.20 18.55 -5.09
N ASN A 91 -19.41 18.30 -5.58
CA ASN A 91 -20.62 18.23 -4.76
C ASN A 91 -20.84 16.85 -4.14
N LEU A 92 -20.06 15.84 -4.54
CA LEU A 92 -20.14 14.49 -4.00
C LEU A 92 -18.95 14.20 -3.08
N PRO A 93 -19.13 13.33 -2.06
CA PRO A 93 -18.02 12.94 -1.20
C PRO A 93 -16.92 12.21 -1.97
N ASN A 94 -15.70 12.19 -1.43
CA ASN A 94 -14.56 11.50 -2.03
C ASN A 94 -14.76 9.98 -2.19
N THR A 95 -15.79 9.42 -1.59
CA THR A 95 -16.23 8.02 -1.75
C THR A 95 -16.98 7.74 -3.05
N GLN A 96 -17.16 8.73 -3.92
CA GLN A 96 -17.84 8.61 -5.22
C GLN A 96 -17.16 7.64 -6.20
N ALA A 97 -15.94 7.19 -5.91
CA ALA A 97 -15.13 6.30 -6.74
C ALA A 97 -15.02 6.83 -8.21
N PHE A 98 -15.39 6.03 -9.20
CA PHE A 98 -15.28 6.39 -10.62
C PHE A 98 -16.52 7.09 -11.20
N GLN A 99 -17.55 7.35 -10.40
CA GLN A 99 -18.87 7.78 -10.88
C GLN A 99 -18.81 9.00 -11.81
N ALA A 100 -18.02 10.01 -11.47
CA ALA A 100 -17.95 11.26 -12.23
C ALA A 100 -17.14 11.17 -13.53
N ILE A 101 -16.38 10.10 -13.73
CA ILE A 101 -15.48 9.96 -14.88
C ILE A 101 -15.89 8.85 -15.86
N VAL A 102 -16.96 8.11 -15.57
CA VAL A 102 -17.48 7.08 -16.47
C VAL A 102 -18.08 7.72 -17.71
N THR A 103 -17.60 7.34 -18.90
CA THR A 103 -18.09 7.80 -20.20
C THR A 103 -19.00 6.80 -20.86
N ASP A 104 -18.70 5.51 -20.76
CA ASP A 104 -19.58 4.42 -21.23
C ASP A 104 -20.19 3.71 -20.02
N LYS A 105 -21.32 4.23 -19.55
CA LYS A 105 -22.04 3.70 -18.39
C LYS A 105 -22.53 2.27 -18.62
N GLN A 106 -22.95 1.94 -19.84
CA GLN A 106 -23.46 0.61 -20.15
C GLN A 106 -22.34 -0.45 -20.09
N PHE A 107 -21.18 -0.16 -20.66
CA PHE A 107 -20.03 -1.04 -20.58
C PHE A 107 -19.52 -1.16 -19.14
N TYR A 108 -19.47 -0.05 -18.41
CA TYR A 108 -19.06 -0.01 -17.00
C TYR A 108 -19.94 -0.94 -16.16
N ASP A 109 -21.26 -0.73 -16.16
CA ASP A 109 -22.20 -1.50 -15.35
C ASP A 109 -22.19 -3.00 -15.68
N LYS A 110 -22.01 -3.35 -16.95
CA LYS A 110 -21.93 -4.75 -17.39
C LYS A 110 -20.65 -5.46 -16.92
N ASN A 111 -19.54 -4.74 -16.73
CA ASN A 111 -18.23 -5.35 -16.54
C ASN A 111 -17.61 -5.10 -15.16
N ILE A 112 -18.02 -4.08 -14.40
CA ILE A 112 -17.41 -3.73 -13.11
C ILE A 112 -17.39 -4.89 -12.11
N PHE A 113 -18.41 -5.76 -12.16
CA PHE A 113 -18.51 -6.93 -11.29
C PHE A 113 -17.41 -7.98 -11.48
N LYS A 114 -16.70 -7.93 -12.60
CA LYS A 114 -15.55 -8.80 -12.81
C LYS A 114 -14.39 -8.45 -11.92
N PHE A 115 -14.29 -7.17 -11.53
CA PHE A 115 -13.14 -6.60 -10.86
C PHE A 115 -13.41 -6.20 -9.42
N ALA A 116 -14.58 -5.65 -9.13
CA ALA A 116 -14.88 -4.98 -7.87
C ALA A 116 -15.99 -5.67 -7.05
N PRO A 117 -15.96 -5.52 -5.71
CA PRO A 117 -17.06 -5.90 -4.83
C PRO A 117 -18.28 -5.00 -5.05
N PHE A 118 -19.48 -5.50 -4.69
CA PHE A 118 -20.73 -4.77 -4.90
C PHE A 118 -20.83 -3.46 -4.11
N ASP A 119 -20.27 -3.42 -2.91
CA ASP A 119 -20.45 -2.29 -1.99
C ASP A 119 -19.56 -1.07 -2.29
N PHE A 120 -18.55 -1.22 -3.15
CA PHE A 120 -17.56 -0.17 -3.37
C PHE A 120 -17.81 0.71 -4.60
N PHE A 121 -18.69 0.32 -5.51
CA PHE A 121 -18.85 1.02 -6.78
C PHE A 121 -20.31 1.21 -7.15
N CYS A 122 -20.67 2.40 -7.66
CA CYS A 122 -21.99 2.66 -8.23
C CYS A 122 -22.17 1.89 -9.55
N PHE A 123 -23.29 1.21 -9.68
CA PHE A 123 -23.67 0.45 -10.87
C PHE A 123 -25.19 0.37 -10.99
N ASP A 124 -25.67 -0.02 -12.18
CA ASP A 124 -27.10 -0.28 -12.40
C ASP A 124 -27.44 -1.70 -11.92
N GLU A 125 -28.35 -1.83 -10.96
CA GLU A 125 -28.77 -3.09 -10.32
C GLU A 125 -29.23 -4.16 -11.31
N LYS A 126 -29.72 -3.78 -12.51
CA LYS A 126 -30.13 -4.74 -13.55
C LYS A 126 -28.96 -5.58 -14.08
N PHE A 127 -27.72 -5.09 -13.98
CA PHE A 127 -26.52 -5.80 -14.39
C PHE A 127 -25.88 -6.62 -13.27
N LYS A 128 -26.36 -6.48 -12.04
CA LYS A 128 -25.86 -7.25 -10.89
C LYS A 128 -26.04 -8.75 -11.13
N PRO A 129 -25.00 -9.58 -11.00
CA PRO A 129 -25.13 -11.02 -11.16
C PRO A 129 -26.17 -11.59 -10.19
N LYS A 130 -27.07 -12.42 -10.69
CA LYS A 130 -28.03 -13.15 -9.85
C LYS A 130 -27.30 -14.32 -9.18
N LEU A 131 -27.06 -14.18 -7.89
CA LEU A 131 -26.42 -15.21 -7.07
C LEU A 131 -27.49 -16.03 -6.35
N LYS A 132 -27.25 -17.34 -6.23
CA LYS A 132 -28.27 -18.30 -5.75
C LYS A 132 -28.49 -18.25 -4.25
N ASN A 133 -27.44 -17.88 -3.50
CA ASN A 133 -27.47 -17.87 -2.06
C ASN A 133 -26.38 -16.97 -1.46
N LYS A 134 -26.48 -16.72 -0.13
CA LYS A 134 -25.51 -15.91 0.62
C LYS A 134 -24.07 -16.43 0.58
N ALA A 135 -23.85 -17.72 0.36
CA ALA A 135 -22.51 -18.27 0.26
C ALA A 135 -21.84 -17.89 -1.06
N GLU A 136 -22.58 -17.92 -2.16
CA GLU A 136 -22.10 -17.42 -3.47
C GLU A 136 -21.85 -15.91 -3.43
N GLU A 137 -22.72 -15.16 -2.74
CA GLU A 137 -22.54 -13.72 -2.54
C GLU A 137 -21.22 -13.42 -1.81
N LYS A 138 -20.95 -14.10 -0.68
CA LYS A 138 -19.68 -14.00 0.03
C LYS A 138 -18.47 -14.44 -0.81
N ALA A 139 -18.61 -15.48 -1.62
CA ALA A 139 -17.55 -15.93 -2.51
C ALA A 139 -17.27 -14.90 -3.62
N HIS A 140 -18.32 -14.27 -4.13
CA HIS A 140 -18.19 -13.19 -5.12
C HIS A 140 -17.52 -11.94 -4.53
N GLU A 141 -17.90 -11.55 -3.31
CA GLU A 141 -17.25 -10.43 -2.59
C GLU A 141 -15.77 -10.69 -2.28
N LYS A 142 -15.43 -11.94 -1.97
CA LYS A 142 -14.07 -12.40 -1.65
C LYS A 142 -13.40 -13.07 -2.84
N LYS A 143 -13.67 -12.62 -4.05
CA LYS A 143 -13.05 -13.23 -5.23
C LYS A 143 -11.51 -13.22 -5.12
N LEU A 144 -10.90 -14.28 -5.63
CA LEU A 144 -9.45 -14.51 -5.54
C LEU A 144 -8.65 -13.39 -6.22
N LEU A 145 -9.14 -12.94 -7.38
CA LEU A 145 -8.59 -11.80 -8.12
C LEU A 145 -9.69 -10.74 -8.23
N GLY A 146 -9.68 -9.79 -7.33
CA GLY A 146 -10.61 -8.68 -7.30
C GLY A 146 -9.93 -7.42 -6.79
N LEU A 147 -10.56 -6.27 -7.00
CA LEU A 147 -10.10 -4.98 -6.53
C LEU A 147 -10.76 -4.64 -5.21
N ALA A 148 -10.02 -3.92 -4.37
CA ALA A 148 -10.54 -3.29 -3.18
C ALA A 148 -10.03 -1.85 -3.10
N ILE A 149 -10.89 -0.93 -2.70
CA ILE A 149 -10.47 0.43 -2.38
C ILE A 149 -9.94 0.42 -0.95
N GLU A 150 -8.63 0.49 -0.78
CA GLU A 150 -8.03 0.51 0.55
C GLU A 150 -8.10 1.88 1.21
N LYS A 151 -8.00 2.95 0.41
CA LYS A 151 -7.91 4.32 0.90
C LYS A 151 -8.43 5.31 -0.11
N GLN A 152 -9.11 6.32 0.41
CA GLN A 152 -9.60 7.46 -0.34
C GLN A 152 -9.30 8.74 0.44
N GLY A 153 -8.99 9.83 -0.25
CA GLY A 153 -8.71 11.12 0.35
C GLY A 153 -8.71 12.22 -0.71
N ASP A 154 -8.79 13.47 -0.24
CA ASP A 154 -8.87 14.64 -1.11
C ASP A 154 -7.50 15.03 -1.67
N ASN A 155 -6.45 14.74 -0.91
CA ASN A 155 -5.10 15.18 -1.23
C ASN A 155 -4.09 14.03 -1.10
N MET A 156 -3.09 14.04 -1.98
CA MET A 156 -1.96 13.13 -1.91
C MET A 156 -0.67 13.83 -2.35
N VAL A 157 0.41 13.55 -1.61
CA VAL A 157 1.77 13.91 -1.98
C VAL A 157 2.58 12.64 -2.13
N ALA A 158 3.00 12.32 -3.35
CA ALA A 158 3.81 11.15 -3.67
C ALA A 158 5.19 11.59 -4.17
N LEU A 159 6.24 11.12 -3.52
CA LEU A 159 7.62 11.41 -3.90
C LEU A 159 8.19 10.28 -4.77
N CYS A 160 7.85 9.04 -4.47
CA CYS A 160 8.21 7.86 -5.26
C CYS A 160 7.38 6.66 -4.77
N PRO A 161 7.38 5.52 -5.47
CA PRO A 161 6.70 4.31 -5.02
C PRO A 161 7.03 3.93 -3.58
N LYS A 162 6.01 3.69 -2.76
CA LYS A 162 6.10 3.43 -1.32
C LYS A 162 6.55 4.62 -0.46
N CYS A 163 6.60 5.83 -1.01
CA CYS A 163 6.96 7.05 -0.29
C CYS A 163 5.97 8.17 -0.56
N TYR A 164 4.86 8.20 0.18
CA TYR A 164 3.75 9.11 -0.01
C TYR A 164 3.01 9.41 1.28
N THR A 165 2.20 10.45 1.25
CA THR A 165 1.19 10.76 2.25
C THR A 165 -0.13 11.14 1.59
N SER A 166 -1.27 10.67 2.15
CA SER A 166 -2.61 11.09 1.74
C SER A 166 -3.39 11.58 2.94
N PHE A 167 -4.24 12.59 2.72
CA PHE A 167 -4.96 13.28 3.77
C PHE A 167 -6.20 14.00 3.22
N ASN A 168 -7.13 14.35 4.11
CA ASN A 168 -8.24 15.26 3.84
C ASN A 168 -7.95 16.61 4.47
N GLY A 169 -8.55 17.64 3.91
CA GLY A 169 -8.41 19.01 4.37
C GLY A 169 -7.06 19.65 3.99
N SER A 170 -6.76 20.79 4.60
CA SER A 170 -5.48 21.48 4.41
C SER A 170 -4.41 20.95 5.34
N ILE A 171 -3.19 20.76 4.86
CA ILE A 171 -2.08 20.18 5.65
C ILE A 171 -1.71 21.02 6.86
N ASP A 172 -1.94 22.33 6.81
CA ASP A 172 -1.73 23.29 7.90
C ASP A 172 -3.05 23.73 8.54
N GLY A 173 -4.20 23.20 8.12
CA GLY A 173 -5.52 23.56 8.60
C GLY A 173 -5.98 22.75 9.81
N SER A 174 -7.00 23.26 10.49
CA SER A 174 -7.68 22.57 11.59
C SER A 174 -8.51 21.35 11.11
N ASP A 175 -8.80 21.27 9.84
CA ASP A 175 -9.53 20.22 9.15
C ASP A 175 -8.62 19.07 8.66
N PHE A 176 -7.32 19.14 8.94
CA PHE A 176 -6.35 18.12 8.55
C PHE A 176 -6.66 16.76 9.15
N LYS A 177 -6.87 15.76 8.28
CA LYS A 177 -7.04 14.37 8.67
C LYS A 177 -6.14 13.47 7.84
N LYS A 178 -5.09 12.95 8.48
CA LYS A 178 -4.20 11.99 7.82
C LYS A 178 -4.91 10.67 7.53
N ILE A 179 -4.86 10.21 6.28
CA ILE A 179 -5.39 8.93 5.80
C ILE A 179 -4.29 7.88 5.76
N ALA A 180 -3.19 8.20 5.08
CA ALA A 180 -2.04 7.31 4.98
C ALA A 180 -0.73 8.10 5.00
N GLN A 181 0.30 7.41 5.46
CA GLN A 181 1.69 7.87 5.32
C GLN A 181 2.58 6.66 5.16
N LYS A 182 3.36 6.62 4.11
CA LYS A 182 4.34 5.57 3.81
C LYS A 182 5.70 6.18 3.56
N MET A 183 6.72 5.49 4.02
CA MET A 183 8.11 5.91 3.85
C MET A 183 8.97 4.69 3.61
N LYS A 184 9.68 4.67 2.49
CA LYS A 184 10.47 3.53 2.08
C LYS A 184 11.75 3.43 2.89
N GLY A 185 11.95 2.29 3.53
CA GLY A 185 13.20 1.96 4.21
C GLY A 185 13.44 2.65 5.56
N VAL A 186 12.48 3.45 6.06
CA VAL A 186 12.55 4.11 7.36
C VAL A 186 11.29 3.88 8.17
N SER A 187 11.43 3.56 9.44
CA SER A 187 10.30 3.29 10.34
C SER A 187 9.67 4.58 10.84
N LEU A 188 8.43 4.87 10.45
CA LEU A 188 7.66 6.01 10.95
C LEU A 188 7.45 5.97 12.48
N ARG A 189 7.40 4.77 13.07
CA ARG A 189 7.27 4.64 14.54
C ARG A 189 8.50 5.15 15.29
N GLN A 190 9.67 5.00 14.68
CA GLN A 190 10.94 5.43 15.24
C GLN A 190 11.28 6.87 14.88
N ASN A 191 10.61 7.43 13.85
CA ASN A 191 10.89 8.76 13.30
C ASN A 191 9.61 9.61 13.26
N LYS A 192 9.01 9.87 14.42
CA LYS A 192 7.77 10.62 14.56
C LYS A 192 7.86 12.08 14.07
N GLN A 193 9.09 12.63 14.01
CA GLN A 193 9.37 13.97 13.47
C GLN A 193 9.13 14.08 11.96
N LEU A 194 9.05 12.95 11.23
CA LEU A 194 8.78 12.93 9.79
C LEU A 194 7.28 12.99 9.54
N THR A 195 6.72 14.18 9.65
CA THR A 195 5.29 14.46 9.51
C THR A 195 4.85 14.53 8.03
N PRO A 196 3.55 14.46 7.71
CA PRO A 196 3.02 14.69 6.35
C PRO A 196 3.49 15.99 5.71
N LYS A 197 3.59 17.08 6.46
CA LYS A 197 4.07 18.38 5.96
C LYS A 197 5.44 18.29 5.31
N LYS A 198 6.35 17.50 5.86
CA LYS A 198 7.70 17.32 5.32
C LYS A 198 7.75 16.73 3.91
N TYR A 199 6.69 16.06 3.45
CA TYR A 199 6.58 15.62 2.06
C TYR A 199 6.35 16.81 1.11
N LEU A 200 5.57 17.81 1.55
CA LEU A 200 5.41 19.07 0.80
C LEU A 200 6.69 19.89 0.80
N ASP A 201 7.37 20.00 1.94
CA ASP A 201 8.62 20.76 2.05
C ASP A 201 9.67 20.26 1.05
N ILE A 202 9.69 18.93 0.77
CA ILE A 202 10.60 18.35 -0.23
C ILE A 202 10.26 18.84 -1.64
N ILE A 203 8.97 18.91 -1.98
CA ILE A 203 8.55 19.36 -3.32
C ILE A 203 8.83 20.84 -3.50
N ASN A 204 8.49 21.63 -2.49
CA ASN A 204 8.58 23.10 -2.54
C ASN A 204 10.03 23.58 -2.39
N ASP A 205 10.74 23.08 -1.39
CA ASP A 205 12.02 23.63 -0.93
C ASP A 205 13.21 22.72 -1.26
N LYS A 206 12.97 21.54 -1.84
CA LYS A 206 13.97 20.50 -2.18
C LYS A 206 14.85 20.07 -0.98
N VAL A 207 14.31 20.14 0.21
CA VAL A 207 14.98 19.76 1.44
C VAL A 207 15.04 18.24 1.55
N ILE A 208 16.14 17.72 2.11
CA ILE A 208 16.30 16.29 2.41
C ILE A 208 16.14 16.10 3.91
N PHE A 209 15.41 15.07 4.31
CA PHE A 209 15.24 14.71 5.71
C PHE A 209 15.84 13.33 6.00
N ASP A 210 16.60 13.26 7.08
CA ASP A 210 17.21 12.05 7.58
C ASP A 210 16.35 11.39 8.66
N GLY A 211 16.53 10.09 8.81
CA GLY A 211 15.88 9.28 9.84
C GLY A 211 16.81 8.21 10.39
N GLN A 212 16.35 7.55 11.43
CA GLN A 212 17.07 6.46 12.06
C GLN A 212 16.24 5.18 12.07
N ASN A 213 16.90 4.07 11.81
CA ASN A 213 16.32 2.75 11.99
C ASN A 213 17.06 1.98 13.08
N ILE A 214 16.29 1.36 13.95
CA ILE A 214 16.81 0.42 14.94
C ILE A 214 16.49 -0.98 14.45
N ASN A 215 17.52 -1.71 14.08
CA ASN A 215 17.44 -3.07 13.57
C ASN A 215 18.07 -4.06 14.56
N LEU A 216 17.68 -5.31 14.47
CA LEU A 216 18.35 -6.41 15.12
C LEU A 216 19.36 -7.02 14.14
N GLN A 217 20.59 -7.19 14.60
CA GLN A 217 21.67 -7.82 13.82
C GLN A 217 22.19 -9.06 14.53
N LEU A 218 22.26 -10.18 13.81
CA LEU A 218 22.96 -11.36 14.28
C LEU A 218 24.45 -11.25 13.91
N LYS A 219 25.33 -11.19 14.92
CA LYS A 219 26.78 -11.17 14.71
C LYS A 219 27.44 -12.17 15.66
N ASN A 220 28.25 -13.08 15.12
CA ASN A 220 28.96 -14.11 15.88
C ASN A 220 28.03 -14.92 16.82
N GLY A 221 26.86 -15.32 16.33
CA GLY A 221 25.88 -16.08 17.10
C GLY A 221 25.10 -15.29 18.16
N SER A 222 25.40 -14.00 18.32
CA SER A 222 24.72 -13.12 19.27
C SER A 222 23.86 -12.09 18.55
N MET A 223 22.63 -11.88 19.06
CA MET A 223 21.75 -10.82 18.58
C MET A 223 22.14 -9.49 19.23
N THR A 224 22.33 -8.48 18.42
CA THR A 224 22.64 -7.11 18.86
C THR A 224 21.67 -6.12 18.28
N ARG A 225 21.52 -4.97 18.93
CA ARG A 225 20.73 -3.84 18.43
C ARG A 225 21.66 -2.91 17.66
N LEU A 226 21.29 -2.59 16.43
CA LEU A 226 22.03 -1.69 15.55
C LEU A 226 21.16 -0.47 15.19
N THR A 227 21.67 0.73 15.46
CA THR A 227 21.04 1.98 15.00
C THR A 227 21.76 2.45 13.75
N ILE A 228 21.00 2.67 12.69
CA ILE A 228 21.51 3.09 11.38
C ILE A 228 20.83 4.41 11.01
N GLY A 229 21.64 5.45 10.74
CA GLY A 229 21.17 6.67 10.07
C GLY A 229 20.89 6.40 8.59
N LYS A 230 19.81 6.97 8.08
CA LYS A 230 19.39 6.86 6.68
C LYS A 230 18.75 8.14 6.21
N THR A 231 18.97 8.48 4.93
CA THR A 231 18.12 9.46 4.26
C THR A 231 16.71 8.90 4.18
N ALA A 232 15.78 9.61 4.79
CA ALA A 232 14.40 9.17 4.98
C ALA A 232 13.48 9.68 3.86
N LEU A 233 13.53 10.99 3.61
CA LEU A 233 12.72 11.65 2.60
C LEU A 233 13.62 12.46 1.67
N THR A 234 13.46 12.24 0.39
CA THR A 234 14.17 12.95 -0.68
C THR A 234 13.30 12.98 -1.92
N GLY A 235 13.39 14.05 -2.70
CA GLY A 235 12.78 14.14 -4.03
C GLY A 235 13.61 13.47 -5.13
N ALA A 236 14.73 12.82 -4.79
CA ALA A 236 15.56 12.15 -5.78
C ALA A 236 14.94 10.81 -6.21
N HIS A 237 14.73 10.66 -7.51
CA HIS A 237 14.35 9.41 -8.14
C HIS A 237 15.57 8.53 -8.38
N THR A 238 15.67 7.42 -7.65
CA THR A 238 16.80 6.47 -7.78
C THR A 238 16.48 5.25 -8.66
N LYS A 239 15.25 5.15 -9.17
CA LYS A 239 14.78 3.97 -9.92
C LYS A 239 14.18 4.31 -11.29
N ALA A 240 14.15 5.57 -11.64
CA ALA A 240 13.61 6.03 -12.91
C ALA A 240 14.26 7.36 -13.31
N VAL A 241 14.30 7.62 -14.59
CA VAL A 241 14.64 8.93 -15.15
C VAL A 241 13.37 9.76 -15.18
N CYS A 242 13.37 10.91 -14.50
CA CYS A 242 12.29 11.88 -14.60
C CYS A 242 12.48 12.76 -15.84
N CYS A 243 11.49 12.77 -16.72
CA CYS A 243 11.47 13.61 -17.91
C CYS A 243 10.91 15.00 -17.57
N GLU A 244 11.18 16.00 -18.43
CA GLU A 244 10.72 17.38 -18.25
C GLU A 244 9.20 17.53 -18.15
N ASN A 245 8.45 16.62 -18.80
CA ASN A 245 6.98 16.57 -18.73
C ASN A 245 6.41 15.91 -17.45
N GLY A 246 7.27 15.58 -16.49
CA GLY A 246 6.88 14.89 -15.25
C GLY A 246 6.66 13.39 -15.38
N CYS A 247 6.81 12.81 -16.56
CA CYS A 247 6.80 11.35 -16.72
C CYS A 247 8.09 10.72 -16.22
N CYS A 248 8.02 9.46 -15.80
CA CYS A 248 9.18 8.69 -15.39
C CYS A 248 9.42 7.53 -16.37
N MET A 249 10.66 7.38 -16.82
CA MET A 249 11.10 6.23 -17.62
C MET A 249 12.01 5.32 -16.80
N PRO A 250 11.93 4.00 -16.97
CA PRO A 250 12.86 3.08 -16.32
C PRO A 250 14.28 3.34 -16.81
N PHE A 251 15.27 3.06 -15.97
CA PHE A 251 16.66 2.95 -16.43
C PHE A 251 16.76 1.75 -17.38
N ILE A 252 17.37 1.96 -18.52
CA ILE A 252 17.65 0.94 -19.54
C ILE A 252 19.02 0.32 -19.24
#